data_caa5c8fc8224f9b5f3db7ce40ccd5075
#
_entry.id   caa5c8fc8224f9b5f3db7ce40ccd5075
#
_cell.length_a   1.000
_cell.length_b   1.000
_cell.length_c   1.000
_cell.angle_alpha   90.00
_cell.angle_beta   90.00
_cell.angle_gamma   90.00
#
_symmetry.space_group_name_H-M   'P 1'
#
loop_
_entity.id
_entity.type
_entity.pdbx_description
1 polymer ?
#
loop_
_entity_poly.entity_id
_entity_poly.type
_entity_poly.pdbx_seq_one_letter_code
_entity_poly.pdbx_strand_id
1 'polypeptide(L)'
;MSEVSYSNVPPMMAAIRGGDIEILRSLLHAGHSPNEPQCYQVTIGARPREEETSPLELAVLENRMDMVRLLIEAGADLTHNPEELLCGSLRSQDLALFSFLIHAGVRIPAKQENIYRLFLHLENRRDPDMLSILDRLGMDLKRYGGEALRSMASQGNQMLAEYLIQNGADINYHKPDMVFPYASTPVTEAARHNDFSMVRRLVEQGADITISDKYGDRPYTVAVQNKNQEMAAYLKALEPEEWHNEQEKARQLMPYKLPAKLVEYLKTGPLRLEFPEWELVKWAELYPYMDVQEMTWKRKKLLSHGENG
;
A
#
# COMPACT_ATOMS: atom_id res chain seq x y z
N MET A 1 -13.24 15.87 -10.16
CA MET A 1 -13.81 14.50 -10.27
C MET A 1 -14.29 14.36 -11.71
N SER A 2 -13.80 13.35 -12.45
CA SER A 2 -14.30 13.07 -13.80
C SER A 2 -15.74 12.55 -13.70
N GLU A 3 -16.61 13.11 -14.50
CA GLU A 3 -18.02 12.74 -14.57
C GLU A 3 -18.14 11.30 -15.09
N VAL A 4 -18.88 10.45 -14.38
CA VAL A 4 -19.15 9.07 -14.78
C VAL A 4 -20.59 9.03 -15.28
N SER A 5 -20.78 8.57 -16.52
CA SER A 5 -22.11 8.40 -17.11
C SER A 5 -22.29 6.96 -17.60
N TYR A 6 -23.55 6.53 -17.66
CA TYR A 6 -23.96 5.19 -18.06
C TYR A 6 -24.95 5.26 -19.20
N SER A 7 -24.79 4.39 -20.20
CA SER A 7 -25.72 4.28 -21.33
C SER A 7 -25.99 2.80 -21.68
N ASN A 8 -27.11 2.57 -22.35
CA ASN A 8 -27.60 1.24 -22.70
C ASN A 8 -27.74 0.30 -21.48
N VAL A 9 -28.17 0.85 -20.34
CA VAL A 9 -28.30 0.12 -19.09
C VAL A 9 -29.56 -0.76 -19.13
N PRO A 10 -29.44 -2.11 -19.02
CA PRO A 10 -30.60 -3.00 -18.97
C PRO A 10 -31.51 -2.71 -17.77
N PRO A 11 -32.82 -3.02 -17.86
CA PRO A 11 -33.79 -2.66 -16.82
C PRO A 11 -33.45 -3.16 -15.42
N MET A 12 -32.93 -4.38 -15.28
CA MET A 12 -32.53 -4.95 -14.00
C MET A 12 -31.31 -4.19 -13.40
N MET A 13 -30.34 -3.85 -14.23
CA MET A 13 -29.16 -3.09 -13.81
C MET A 13 -29.54 -1.65 -13.44
N ALA A 14 -30.49 -1.04 -14.18
CA ALA A 14 -31.01 0.27 -13.86
C ALA A 14 -31.77 0.28 -12.52
N ALA A 15 -32.59 -0.75 -12.24
CA ALA A 15 -33.28 -0.90 -10.96
C ALA A 15 -32.29 -1.02 -9.79
N ILE A 16 -31.22 -1.82 -9.95
CA ILE A 16 -30.17 -1.99 -8.91
C ILE A 16 -29.45 -0.67 -8.64
N ARG A 17 -29.02 0.04 -9.67
CA ARG A 17 -28.35 1.35 -9.52
C ARG A 17 -29.27 2.39 -8.89
N GLY A 18 -30.52 2.44 -9.33
CA GLY A 18 -31.53 3.34 -8.78
C GLY A 18 -31.99 3.02 -7.37
N GLY A 19 -31.71 1.80 -6.88
CA GLY A 19 -32.17 1.33 -5.58
C GLY A 19 -33.67 0.97 -5.56
N ASP A 20 -34.26 0.66 -6.75
CA ASP A 20 -35.66 0.34 -6.86
C ASP A 20 -35.92 -1.17 -6.71
N ILE A 21 -36.11 -1.59 -5.47
CA ILE A 21 -36.30 -3.00 -5.12
C ILE A 21 -37.62 -3.59 -5.70
N GLU A 22 -38.65 -2.75 -5.89
CA GLU A 22 -39.95 -3.22 -6.41
C GLU A 22 -39.85 -3.50 -7.91
N ILE A 23 -39.13 -2.68 -8.66
CA ILE A 23 -38.85 -2.97 -10.07
C ILE A 23 -38.00 -4.24 -10.19
N LEU A 24 -36.94 -4.39 -9.38
CA LEU A 24 -36.12 -5.59 -9.37
C LEU A 24 -36.96 -6.84 -9.08
N ARG A 25 -37.82 -6.78 -8.05
CA ARG A 25 -38.75 -7.88 -7.69
C ARG A 25 -39.68 -8.22 -8.86
N SER A 26 -40.26 -7.24 -9.51
CA SER A 26 -41.17 -7.42 -10.64
C SER A 26 -40.47 -8.11 -11.82
N LEU A 27 -39.23 -7.71 -12.12
CA LEU A 27 -38.43 -8.32 -13.19
C LEU A 27 -38.10 -9.79 -12.89
N LEU A 28 -37.72 -10.10 -11.65
CA LEU A 28 -37.48 -11.49 -11.23
C LEU A 28 -38.74 -12.35 -11.30
N HIS A 29 -39.90 -11.82 -10.89
CA HIS A 29 -41.19 -12.52 -11.03
C HIS A 29 -41.62 -12.69 -12.51
N ALA A 30 -41.21 -11.79 -13.40
CA ALA A 30 -41.44 -11.93 -14.83
C ALA A 30 -40.52 -12.95 -15.51
N GLY A 31 -39.63 -13.60 -14.74
CA GLY A 31 -38.75 -14.67 -15.22
C GLY A 31 -37.40 -14.22 -15.74
N HIS A 32 -36.99 -12.95 -15.48
CA HIS A 32 -35.61 -12.52 -15.76
C HIS A 32 -34.64 -13.26 -14.84
N SER A 33 -33.57 -13.78 -15.41
CA SER A 33 -32.55 -14.55 -14.68
C SER A 33 -31.71 -13.64 -13.77
N PRO A 34 -31.50 -13.97 -12.48
CA PRO A 34 -30.58 -13.27 -11.60
C PRO A 34 -29.12 -13.56 -11.94
N ASN A 35 -28.84 -14.53 -12.84
CA ASN A 35 -27.51 -15.03 -13.13
C ASN A 35 -26.98 -14.63 -14.52
N GLU A 36 -27.82 -14.04 -15.37
CA GLU A 36 -27.41 -13.64 -16.70
C GLU A 36 -26.58 -12.35 -16.63
N PRO A 37 -25.28 -12.38 -17.04
CA PRO A 37 -24.47 -11.20 -17.11
C PRO A 37 -25.09 -10.21 -18.12
N GLN A 38 -25.03 -8.92 -17.80
CA GLN A 38 -25.62 -7.87 -18.61
C GLN A 38 -24.57 -6.82 -18.98
N CYS A 39 -24.55 -6.47 -20.27
CA CYS A 39 -23.62 -5.47 -20.81
C CYS A 39 -24.24 -4.07 -20.80
N TYR A 40 -23.45 -3.07 -20.43
CA TYR A 40 -23.79 -1.66 -20.51
C TYR A 40 -22.52 -0.83 -20.73
N GLN A 41 -22.71 0.42 -21.15
CA GLN A 41 -21.57 1.31 -21.38
C GLN A 41 -21.34 2.23 -20.20
N VAL A 42 -20.08 2.33 -19.78
CA VAL A 42 -19.60 3.30 -18.76
C VAL A 42 -18.67 4.28 -19.44
N THR A 43 -18.90 5.55 -19.27
CA THR A 43 -18.02 6.61 -19.76
C THR A 43 -17.41 7.35 -18.59
N ILE A 44 -16.07 7.34 -18.52
CA ILE A 44 -15.29 8.07 -17.51
C ILE A 44 -14.50 9.15 -18.25
N GLY A 45 -14.88 10.40 -18.08
CA GLY A 45 -14.39 11.50 -18.91
C GLY A 45 -14.77 11.31 -20.36
N ALA A 46 -13.80 11.24 -21.29
CA ALA A 46 -14.04 11.09 -22.73
C ALA A 46 -13.89 9.64 -23.25
N ARG A 47 -13.76 8.64 -22.38
CA ARG A 47 -13.47 7.25 -22.78
C ARG A 47 -14.63 6.34 -22.41
N PRO A 48 -15.47 5.93 -23.38
CA PRO A 48 -16.46 4.88 -23.18
C PRO A 48 -15.79 3.52 -23.14
N ARG A 49 -16.28 2.65 -22.26
CA ARG A 49 -15.93 1.24 -22.19
C ARG A 49 -17.18 0.41 -21.98
N GLU A 50 -17.19 -0.78 -22.51
CA GLU A 50 -18.24 -1.76 -22.25
C GLU A 50 -17.90 -2.51 -20.97
N GLU A 51 -18.87 -2.63 -20.08
CA GLU A 51 -18.77 -3.44 -18.87
C GLU A 51 -19.86 -4.52 -18.91
N GLU A 52 -19.45 -5.72 -18.53
CA GLU A 52 -20.31 -6.88 -18.35
C GLU A 52 -20.23 -7.31 -16.89
N THR A 53 -21.39 -7.39 -16.22
CA THR A 53 -21.46 -7.81 -14.83
C THR A 53 -22.78 -8.52 -14.55
N SER A 54 -22.81 -9.37 -13.54
CA SER A 54 -24.06 -9.99 -13.08
C SER A 54 -24.87 -9.03 -12.19
N PRO A 55 -26.19 -9.21 -12.10
CA PRO A 55 -27.03 -8.45 -11.19
C PRO A 55 -26.54 -8.49 -9.74
N LEU A 56 -26.09 -9.66 -9.28
CA LEU A 56 -25.56 -9.82 -7.91
C LEU A 56 -24.27 -9.03 -7.70
N GLU A 57 -23.32 -9.11 -8.63
CA GLU A 57 -22.06 -8.36 -8.54
C GLU A 57 -22.34 -6.84 -8.50
N LEU A 58 -23.25 -6.34 -9.34
CA LEU A 58 -23.61 -4.93 -9.32
C LEU A 58 -24.26 -4.53 -7.99
N ALA A 59 -25.21 -5.34 -7.47
CA ALA A 59 -25.86 -5.05 -6.19
C ALA A 59 -24.86 -4.99 -5.02
N VAL A 60 -23.83 -5.85 -5.06
CA VAL A 60 -22.73 -5.84 -4.09
C VAL A 60 -21.86 -4.58 -4.26
N LEU A 61 -21.48 -4.22 -5.49
CA LEU A 61 -20.68 -3.03 -5.78
C LEU A 61 -21.38 -1.72 -5.36
N GLU A 62 -22.70 -1.67 -5.54
CA GLU A 62 -23.54 -0.52 -5.15
C GLU A 62 -23.95 -0.57 -3.65
N ASN A 63 -23.44 -1.57 -2.90
CA ASN A 63 -23.73 -1.79 -1.47
C ASN A 63 -25.24 -1.86 -1.15
N ARG A 64 -26.03 -2.54 -2.00
CA ARG A 64 -27.47 -2.68 -1.87
C ARG A 64 -27.84 -3.99 -1.15
N MET A 65 -27.71 -4.03 0.17
CA MET A 65 -27.92 -5.22 0.98
C MET A 65 -29.30 -5.89 0.76
N ASP A 66 -30.36 -5.11 0.66
CA ASP A 66 -31.72 -5.58 0.42
C ASP A 66 -31.88 -6.24 -0.95
N MET A 67 -31.27 -5.69 -1.98
CA MET A 67 -31.27 -6.26 -3.32
C MET A 67 -30.37 -7.48 -3.43
N VAL A 68 -29.22 -7.50 -2.72
CA VAL A 68 -28.38 -8.70 -2.60
C VAL A 68 -29.17 -9.86 -1.98
N ARG A 69 -29.93 -9.60 -0.92
CA ARG A 69 -30.82 -10.60 -0.32
C ARG A 69 -31.85 -11.13 -1.31
N LEU A 70 -32.56 -10.22 -1.98
CA LEU A 70 -33.58 -10.58 -2.95
C LEU A 70 -33.02 -11.41 -4.11
N LEU A 71 -31.85 -11.06 -4.64
CA LEU A 71 -31.19 -11.80 -5.72
C LEU A 71 -30.76 -13.21 -5.27
N ILE A 72 -30.21 -13.33 -4.06
CA ILE A 72 -29.85 -14.64 -3.49
C ILE A 72 -31.11 -15.51 -3.26
N GLU A 73 -32.19 -14.95 -2.74
CA GLU A 73 -33.47 -15.62 -2.60
C GLU A 73 -34.05 -16.06 -3.95
N ALA A 74 -33.80 -15.31 -5.02
CA ALA A 74 -34.20 -15.66 -6.38
C ALA A 74 -33.23 -16.64 -7.07
N GLY A 75 -32.22 -17.17 -6.37
CA GLY A 75 -31.31 -18.19 -6.87
C GLY A 75 -30.08 -17.66 -7.59
N ALA A 76 -29.59 -16.47 -7.21
CA ALA A 76 -28.31 -15.96 -7.72
C ALA A 76 -27.15 -16.90 -7.34
N ASP A 77 -26.27 -17.15 -8.31
CA ASP A 77 -25.12 -18.06 -8.16
C ASP A 77 -23.99 -17.39 -7.39
N LEU A 78 -23.72 -17.90 -6.19
CA LEU A 78 -22.65 -17.44 -5.31
C LEU A 78 -21.28 -18.05 -5.65
N THR A 79 -21.23 -18.98 -6.60
CA THR A 79 -20.00 -19.68 -7.01
C THR A 79 -19.35 -19.05 -8.25
N HIS A 80 -20.08 -18.23 -8.98
CA HIS A 80 -19.59 -17.43 -10.07
C HIS A 80 -18.87 -16.19 -9.52
N ASN A 81 -17.57 -16.04 -9.79
CA ASN A 81 -16.74 -14.92 -9.34
C ASN A 81 -16.82 -14.60 -7.83
N PRO A 82 -16.67 -15.58 -6.90
CA PRO A 82 -16.78 -15.32 -5.47
C PRO A 82 -15.77 -14.27 -4.97
N GLU A 83 -14.62 -14.14 -5.63
CA GLU A 83 -13.61 -13.14 -5.31
C GLU A 83 -14.09 -11.71 -5.58
N GLU A 84 -14.78 -11.49 -6.71
CA GLU A 84 -15.32 -10.16 -7.05
C GLU A 84 -16.46 -9.77 -6.10
N LEU A 85 -17.30 -10.73 -5.68
CA LEU A 85 -18.32 -10.48 -4.65
C LEU A 85 -17.67 -10.05 -3.33
N LEU A 86 -16.62 -10.75 -2.88
CA LEU A 86 -15.91 -10.40 -1.65
C LEU A 86 -15.18 -9.08 -1.77
N CYS A 87 -14.44 -8.85 -2.87
CA CYS A 87 -13.77 -7.57 -3.14
C CYS A 87 -14.76 -6.41 -3.16
N GLY A 88 -15.90 -6.58 -3.86
CA GLY A 88 -16.95 -5.58 -3.94
C GLY A 88 -17.50 -5.20 -2.56
N SER A 89 -17.79 -6.22 -1.72
CA SER A 89 -18.32 -6.00 -0.37
C SER A 89 -17.30 -5.30 0.56
N LEU A 90 -16.01 -5.50 0.36
CA LEU A 90 -14.96 -4.86 1.14
C LEU A 90 -14.69 -3.41 0.74
N ARG A 91 -15.18 -2.95 -0.42
CA ARG A 91 -15.09 -1.53 -0.83
C ARG A 91 -16.03 -0.62 -0.04
N SER A 92 -17.14 -1.14 0.47
CA SER A 92 -18.05 -0.37 1.32
C SER A 92 -17.43 -0.12 2.69
N GLN A 93 -17.90 0.93 3.38
CA GLN A 93 -17.45 1.20 4.76
C GLN A 93 -18.12 0.25 5.76
N ASP A 94 -19.22 -0.36 5.38
CA ASP A 94 -19.97 -1.33 6.18
C ASP A 94 -19.52 -2.75 5.82
N LEU A 95 -18.98 -3.47 6.81
CA LEU A 95 -18.54 -4.86 6.66
C LEU A 95 -19.66 -5.87 6.83
N ALA A 96 -20.91 -5.43 7.08
CA ALA A 96 -22.06 -6.30 7.22
C ALA A 96 -22.34 -7.08 5.94
N LEU A 97 -22.15 -6.45 4.77
CA LEU A 97 -22.33 -7.11 3.48
C LEU A 97 -21.33 -8.26 3.28
N PHE A 98 -20.06 -8.05 3.62
CA PHE A 98 -19.04 -9.12 3.58
C PHE A 98 -19.46 -10.29 4.48
N SER A 99 -19.82 -10.00 5.73
CA SER A 99 -20.25 -11.03 6.69
C SER A 99 -21.51 -11.76 6.20
N PHE A 100 -22.45 -11.04 5.61
CA PHE A 100 -23.66 -11.63 5.03
C PHE A 100 -23.33 -12.58 3.87
N LEU A 101 -22.48 -12.18 2.92
CA LEU A 101 -22.08 -13.03 1.79
C LEU A 101 -21.40 -14.33 2.24
N ILE A 102 -20.50 -14.25 3.24
CA ILE A 102 -19.89 -15.45 3.83
C ILE A 102 -20.95 -16.38 4.46
N HIS A 103 -21.91 -15.83 5.20
CA HIS A 103 -23.01 -16.64 5.79
C HIS A 103 -23.95 -17.21 4.74
N ALA A 104 -24.15 -16.50 3.62
CA ALA A 104 -24.94 -16.98 2.50
C ALA A 104 -24.24 -18.11 1.70
N GLY A 105 -22.94 -18.35 1.93
CA GLY A 105 -22.19 -19.45 1.33
C GLY A 105 -21.14 -19.06 0.31
N VAL A 106 -20.85 -17.76 0.12
CA VAL A 106 -19.69 -17.32 -0.67
C VAL A 106 -18.42 -17.81 -0.02
N ARG A 107 -17.61 -18.56 -0.76
CA ARG A 107 -16.39 -19.17 -0.24
C ARG A 107 -15.20 -18.22 -0.33
N ILE A 108 -14.43 -18.15 0.76
CA ILE A 108 -13.13 -17.48 0.76
C ILE A 108 -12.19 -18.23 -0.20
N PRO A 109 -11.43 -17.53 -1.05
CA PRO A 109 -10.49 -18.17 -1.98
C PRO A 109 -9.49 -19.05 -1.26
N ALA A 110 -9.19 -20.22 -1.82
CA ALA A 110 -8.17 -21.12 -1.27
C ALA A 110 -6.73 -20.65 -1.59
N LYS A 111 -6.56 -19.86 -2.66
CA LYS A 111 -5.25 -19.35 -3.07
C LYS A 111 -4.88 -18.11 -2.27
N GLN A 112 -3.71 -18.14 -1.63
CA GLN A 112 -3.24 -17.05 -0.77
C GLN A 112 -3.05 -15.72 -1.53
N GLU A 113 -2.68 -15.76 -2.81
CA GLU A 113 -2.58 -14.57 -3.65
C GLU A 113 -3.93 -13.83 -3.75
N ASN A 114 -5.03 -14.56 -3.82
CA ASN A 114 -6.37 -13.99 -3.89
C ASN A 114 -6.83 -13.48 -2.51
N ILE A 115 -6.46 -14.17 -1.42
CA ILE A 115 -6.69 -13.68 -0.06
C ILE A 115 -5.92 -12.36 0.16
N TYR A 116 -4.67 -12.27 -0.31
CA TYR A 116 -3.90 -11.03 -0.24
C TYR A 116 -4.55 -9.88 -1.03
N ARG A 117 -5.15 -10.16 -2.20
CA ARG A 117 -5.95 -9.16 -2.93
C ARG A 117 -7.14 -8.65 -2.12
N LEU A 118 -7.84 -9.52 -1.40
CA LEU A 118 -8.92 -9.11 -0.47
C LEU A 118 -8.36 -8.21 0.65
N PHE A 119 -7.21 -8.56 1.21
CA PHE A 119 -6.54 -7.73 2.21
C PHE A 119 -6.27 -6.30 1.70
N LEU A 120 -5.83 -6.12 0.45
CA LEU A 120 -5.56 -4.79 -0.11
C LEU A 120 -6.79 -3.86 -0.12
N HIS A 121 -8.01 -4.40 -0.11
CA HIS A 121 -9.23 -3.59 0.06
C HIS A 121 -9.47 -3.14 1.51
N LEU A 122 -8.79 -3.76 2.46
CA LEU A 122 -8.90 -3.44 3.89
C LEU A 122 -7.79 -2.49 4.36
N GLU A 123 -6.68 -2.37 3.63
CA GLU A 123 -5.49 -1.65 4.08
C GLU A 123 -5.72 -0.18 4.44
N ASN A 124 -6.65 0.50 3.76
CA ASN A 124 -6.99 1.89 4.01
C ASN A 124 -8.01 2.10 5.15
N ARG A 125 -8.47 1.02 5.78
CA ARG A 125 -9.48 1.07 6.84
C ARG A 125 -8.81 1.18 8.21
N ARG A 126 -9.49 1.88 9.12
CA ARG A 126 -9.07 2.01 10.52
C ARG A 126 -10.16 1.52 11.48
N ASP A 127 -10.97 0.57 11.01
CA ASP A 127 -12.10 0.01 11.72
C ASP A 127 -11.66 -1.25 12.49
N PRO A 128 -11.86 -1.34 13.81
CA PRO A 128 -11.52 -2.53 14.59
C PRO A 128 -12.19 -3.83 14.11
N ASP A 129 -13.39 -3.75 13.55
CA ASP A 129 -14.12 -4.90 13.04
C ASP A 129 -13.40 -5.60 11.87
N MET A 130 -12.52 -4.86 11.19
CA MET A 130 -11.65 -5.39 10.15
C MET A 130 -10.76 -6.54 10.64
N LEU A 131 -10.28 -6.50 11.88
CA LEU A 131 -9.40 -7.54 12.43
C LEU A 131 -10.10 -8.90 12.44
N SER A 132 -11.40 -8.93 12.77
CA SER A 132 -12.21 -10.15 12.72
C SER A 132 -12.34 -10.72 11.32
N ILE A 133 -12.35 -9.88 10.30
CA ILE A 133 -12.37 -10.29 8.90
C ILE A 133 -11.03 -10.88 8.49
N LEU A 134 -9.91 -10.27 8.90
CA LEU A 134 -8.57 -10.78 8.60
C LEU A 134 -8.36 -12.19 9.18
N ASP A 135 -8.82 -12.44 10.41
CA ASP A 135 -8.77 -13.77 11.02
C ASP A 135 -9.58 -14.79 10.19
N ARG A 136 -10.76 -14.39 9.69
CA ARG A 136 -11.61 -15.25 8.86
C ARG A 136 -11.05 -15.50 7.47
N LEU A 137 -10.33 -14.54 6.89
CA LEU A 137 -9.67 -14.69 5.58
C LEU A 137 -8.54 -15.72 5.64
N GLY A 138 -7.90 -15.93 6.80
CA GLY A 138 -6.83 -16.90 6.97
C GLY A 138 -5.62 -16.60 6.08
N MET A 139 -5.21 -15.30 5.99
CA MET A 139 -4.04 -14.90 5.23
C MET A 139 -2.76 -15.51 5.83
N ASP A 140 -1.89 -16.06 4.98
CA ASP A 140 -0.56 -16.50 5.40
C ASP A 140 0.33 -15.29 5.71
N LEU A 141 0.30 -14.85 6.97
CA LEU A 141 1.03 -13.68 7.43
C LEU A 141 2.56 -13.88 7.46
N LYS A 142 3.06 -15.12 7.49
CA LYS A 142 4.50 -15.38 7.34
C LYS A 142 4.97 -15.09 5.91
N ARG A 143 4.11 -15.29 4.93
CA ARG A 143 4.43 -15.07 3.52
C ARG A 143 4.11 -13.66 3.03
N TYR A 144 2.94 -13.12 3.37
CA TYR A 144 2.42 -11.85 2.84
C TYR A 144 2.40 -10.73 3.88
N GLY A 145 2.50 -11.05 5.15
CA GLY A 145 2.37 -10.08 6.22
C GLY A 145 3.44 -8.99 6.21
N GLY A 146 4.66 -9.29 5.79
CA GLY A 146 5.74 -8.30 5.75
C GLY A 146 5.51 -7.22 4.70
N GLU A 147 5.03 -7.59 3.50
CA GLU A 147 4.63 -6.65 2.45
C GLU A 147 3.47 -5.78 2.92
N ALA A 148 2.45 -6.41 3.51
CA ALA A 148 1.31 -5.72 4.11
C ALA A 148 1.75 -4.74 5.21
N LEU A 149 2.65 -5.17 6.11
CA LEU A 149 3.17 -4.33 7.19
C LEU A 149 3.89 -3.09 6.65
N ARG A 150 4.68 -3.22 5.59
CA ARG A 150 5.34 -2.08 4.94
C ARG A 150 4.32 -1.07 4.40
N SER A 151 3.24 -1.55 3.75
CA SER A 151 2.14 -0.70 3.29
C SER A 151 1.47 0.02 4.47
N MET A 152 1.19 -0.70 5.57
CA MET A 152 0.59 -0.10 6.77
C MET A 152 1.49 0.94 7.43
N ALA A 153 2.79 0.69 7.46
CA ALA A 153 3.77 1.62 7.99
C ALA A 153 3.82 2.91 7.16
N SER A 154 3.76 2.80 5.82
CA SER A 154 3.73 3.98 4.95
C SER A 154 2.44 4.81 5.08
N GLN A 155 1.32 4.16 5.41
CA GLN A 155 0.01 4.82 5.58
C GLN A 155 -0.27 5.29 7.01
N GLY A 156 0.59 4.98 7.97
CA GLY A 156 0.38 5.29 9.39
C GLY A 156 -0.77 4.50 10.03
N ASN A 157 -1.12 3.31 9.51
CA ASN A 157 -2.16 2.47 10.08
C ASN A 157 -1.59 1.61 11.22
N GLN A 158 -1.47 2.23 12.41
CA GLN A 158 -0.84 1.60 13.58
C GLN A 158 -1.59 0.35 14.05
N MET A 159 -2.93 0.37 14.04
CA MET A 159 -3.74 -0.75 14.50
C MET A 159 -3.47 -2.02 13.67
N LEU A 160 -3.49 -1.88 12.36
CA LEU A 160 -3.27 -3.01 11.46
C LEU A 160 -1.80 -3.45 11.44
N ALA A 161 -0.85 -2.50 11.55
CA ALA A 161 0.57 -2.82 11.68
C ALA A 161 0.82 -3.68 12.92
N GLU A 162 0.24 -3.31 14.07
CA GLU A 162 0.37 -4.07 15.31
C GLU A 162 -0.24 -5.48 15.19
N TYR A 163 -1.44 -5.61 14.62
CA TYR A 163 -2.05 -6.91 14.34
C TYR A 163 -1.15 -7.80 13.48
N LEU A 164 -0.59 -7.27 12.39
CA LEU A 164 0.28 -8.01 11.49
C LEU A 164 1.55 -8.51 12.22
N ILE A 165 2.19 -7.66 13.02
CA ILE A 165 3.38 -8.03 13.81
C ILE A 165 3.06 -9.13 14.81
N GLN A 166 1.98 -8.98 15.58
CA GLN A 166 1.56 -9.96 16.59
C GLN A 166 1.24 -11.33 15.98
N ASN A 167 0.82 -11.35 14.71
CA ASN A 167 0.50 -12.58 13.99
C ASN A 167 1.63 -13.07 13.07
N GLY A 168 2.87 -12.58 13.26
CA GLY A 168 4.08 -13.14 12.68
C GLY A 168 4.49 -12.59 11.32
N ALA A 169 4.01 -11.40 10.96
CA ALA A 169 4.53 -10.67 9.80
C ALA A 169 6.03 -10.36 9.98
N ASP A 170 6.81 -10.47 8.90
CA ASP A 170 8.21 -10.10 8.90
C ASP A 170 8.37 -8.58 9.06
N ILE A 171 8.78 -8.16 10.27
CA ILE A 171 8.96 -6.75 10.61
C ILE A 171 10.12 -6.09 9.84
N ASN A 172 11.05 -6.92 9.32
CA ASN A 172 12.22 -6.50 8.57
C ASN A 172 12.08 -6.76 7.06
N TYR A 173 10.85 -6.95 6.58
CA TYR A 173 10.59 -7.20 5.16
C TYR A 173 11.17 -6.09 4.28
N HIS A 174 12.02 -6.47 3.30
CA HIS A 174 12.72 -5.54 2.42
C HIS A 174 12.88 -6.09 0.98
N LYS A 175 11.87 -6.83 0.48
CA LYS A 175 11.86 -7.25 -0.93
C LYS A 175 11.24 -6.17 -1.81
N PRO A 176 11.77 -5.94 -3.03
CA PRO A 176 11.19 -4.98 -3.95
C PRO A 176 9.84 -5.47 -4.47
N ASP A 177 8.90 -4.55 -4.66
CA ASP A 177 7.63 -4.76 -5.35
C ASP A 177 7.32 -3.58 -6.29
N MET A 178 6.09 -3.52 -6.83
CA MET A 178 5.71 -2.44 -7.75
C MET A 178 5.52 -1.09 -7.05
N VAL A 179 5.18 -1.08 -5.76
CA VAL A 179 4.96 0.14 -4.95
C VAL A 179 6.28 0.61 -4.33
N PHE A 180 7.09 -0.33 -3.86
CA PHE A 180 8.36 -0.08 -3.18
C PHE A 180 9.53 -0.74 -3.93
N PRO A 181 9.86 -0.28 -5.15
CA PRO A 181 10.89 -0.90 -5.99
C PRO A 181 12.32 -0.77 -5.44
N TYR A 182 12.51 0.08 -4.43
CA TYR A 182 13.76 0.31 -3.73
C TYR A 182 13.99 -0.61 -2.52
N ALA A 183 13.04 -1.52 -2.23
CA ALA A 183 13.19 -2.53 -1.19
C ALA A 183 13.40 -1.98 0.23
N SER A 184 12.69 -0.91 0.59
CA SER A 184 12.70 -0.36 1.95
C SER A 184 12.07 -1.29 2.98
N THR A 185 12.46 -1.14 4.23
CA THR A 185 11.80 -1.81 5.36
C THR A 185 10.56 -1.04 5.83
N PRO A 186 9.64 -1.66 6.58
CA PRO A 186 8.51 -0.96 7.21
C PRO A 186 8.94 0.24 8.04
N VAL A 187 10.01 0.14 8.83
CA VAL A 187 10.49 1.26 9.65
C VAL A 187 11.09 2.39 8.81
N THR A 188 11.72 2.08 7.67
CA THR A 188 12.21 3.09 6.74
C THR A 188 11.04 3.84 6.07
N GLU A 189 9.97 3.13 5.69
CA GLU A 189 8.77 3.78 5.14
C GLU A 189 8.06 4.66 6.16
N ALA A 190 7.93 4.23 7.42
CA ALA A 190 7.42 5.09 8.48
C ALA A 190 8.24 6.38 8.63
N ALA A 191 9.57 6.27 8.53
CA ALA A 191 10.46 7.44 8.56
C ALA A 191 10.28 8.35 7.33
N ARG A 192 10.10 7.79 6.10
CA ARG A 192 9.82 8.56 4.88
C ARG A 192 8.55 9.41 5.00
N HIS A 193 7.53 8.86 5.63
CA HIS A 193 6.26 9.56 5.87
C HIS A 193 6.28 10.42 7.14
N ASN A 194 7.45 10.57 7.75
CA ASN A 194 7.67 11.38 8.95
C ASN A 194 6.79 10.96 10.15
N ASP A 195 6.37 9.68 10.19
CA ASP A 195 5.57 9.13 11.29
C ASP A 195 6.48 8.60 12.39
N PHE A 196 6.90 9.49 13.28
CA PHE A 196 7.78 9.13 14.41
C PHE A 196 7.12 8.18 15.41
N SER A 197 5.79 8.23 15.55
CA SER A 197 5.05 7.30 16.40
C SER A 197 5.15 5.87 15.88
N MET A 198 4.96 5.67 14.57
CA MET A 198 5.11 4.38 13.91
C MET A 198 6.57 3.88 13.97
N VAL A 199 7.56 4.77 13.74
CA VAL A 199 8.99 4.42 13.87
C VAL A 199 9.29 3.86 15.26
N ARG A 200 8.88 4.55 16.33
CA ARG A 200 9.08 4.09 17.71
C ARG A 200 8.45 2.70 17.94
N ARG A 201 7.20 2.51 17.53
CA ARG A 201 6.52 1.22 17.68
C ARG A 201 7.25 0.09 17.00
N LEU A 202 7.66 0.29 15.74
CA LEU A 202 8.37 -0.73 14.97
C LEU A 202 9.71 -1.08 15.64
N VAL A 203 10.44 -0.07 16.11
CA VAL A 203 11.71 -0.29 16.84
C VAL A 203 11.48 -1.03 18.16
N GLU A 204 10.49 -0.66 18.95
CA GLU A 204 10.13 -1.34 20.19
C GLU A 204 9.71 -2.81 19.97
N GLN A 205 9.16 -3.13 18.80
CA GLN A 205 8.80 -4.47 18.37
C GLN A 205 9.96 -5.24 17.71
N GLY A 206 11.16 -4.66 17.64
CA GLY A 206 12.37 -5.32 17.17
C GLY A 206 12.70 -5.09 15.69
N ALA A 207 12.20 -4.00 15.08
CA ALA A 207 12.63 -3.64 13.74
C ALA A 207 14.13 -3.31 13.70
N ASP A 208 14.83 -3.87 12.74
CA ASP A 208 16.25 -3.59 12.49
C ASP A 208 16.40 -2.29 11.70
N ILE A 209 16.87 -1.26 12.38
CA ILE A 209 17.09 0.07 11.79
C ILE A 209 18.37 0.17 10.94
N THR A 210 19.18 -0.89 10.91
CA THR A 210 20.45 -0.93 10.18
C THR A 210 20.29 -1.38 8.72
N ILE A 211 19.13 -1.96 8.39
CA ILE A 211 18.84 -2.40 7.02
C ILE A 211 18.65 -1.18 6.11
N SER A 212 19.50 -1.09 5.08
CA SER A 212 19.40 -0.07 4.04
C SER A 212 18.59 -0.57 2.85
N ASP A 213 17.88 0.33 2.20
CA ASP A 213 17.23 0.07 0.93
C ASP A 213 18.24 0.04 -0.24
N LYS A 214 17.74 -0.10 -1.47
CA LYS A 214 18.55 -0.18 -2.69
C LYS A 214 19.40 1.07 -2.95
N TYR A 215 19.01 2.22 -2.42
CA TYR A 215 19.72 3.48 -2.55
C TYR A 215 20.64 3.75 -1.37
N GLY A 216 20.66 2.85 -0.38
CA GLY A 216 21.43 2.97 0.83
C GLY A 216 20.71 3.74 1.94
N ASP A 217 19.44 4.09 1.74
CA ASP A 217 18.66 4.76 2.76
C ASP A 217 18.24 3.80 3.87
N ARG A 218 18.37 4.27 5.11
CA ARG A 218 17.90 3.64 6.32
C ARG A 218 17.10 4.66 7.16
N PRO A 219 16.37 4.24 8.19
CA PRO A 219 15.49 5.16 8.94
C PRO A 219 16.19 6.45 9.40
N TYR A 220 17.43 6.36 9.86
CA TYR A 220 18.21 7.55 10.30
C TYR A 220 18.46 8.52 9.14
N THR A 221 18.97 8.04 7.99
CA THR A 221 19.29 8.92 6.86
C THR A 221 18.04 9.60 6.32
N VAL A 222 16.93 8.86 6.26
CA VAL A 222 15.61 9.41 5.88
C VAL A 222 15.13 10.48 6.87
N ALA A 223 15.31 10.27 8.19
CA ALA A 223 14.96 11.29 9.18
C ALA A 223 15.79 12.57 9.03
N VAL A 224 17.08 12.44 8.69
CA VAL A 224 17.97 13.58 8.40
C VAL A 224 17.51 14.32 7.14
N GLN A 225 17.20 13.59 6.05
CA GLN A 225 16.66 14.16 4.80
C GLN A 225 15.37 14.94 5.05
N ASN A 226 14.46 14.37 5.84
CA ASN A 226 13.19 15.00 6.24
C ASN A 226 13.38 16.16 7.23
N LYS A 227 14.60 16.43 7.67
CA LYS A 227 14.92 17.47 8.67
C LYS A 227 14.20 17.27 10.01
N ASN A 228 13.82 16.02 10.32
CA ASN A 228 13.21 15.66 11.60
C ASN A 228 14.29 15.39 12.64
N GLN A 229 14.70 16.43 13.34
CA GLN A 229 15.80 16.36 14.32
C GLN A 229 15.51 15.42 15.48
N GLU A 230 14.26 15.34 15.93
CA GLU A 230 13.85 14.48 17.05
C GLU A 230 13.95 13.01 16.66
N MET A 231 13.39 12.63 15.51
CA MET A 231 13.49 11.26 14.97
C MET A 231 14.94 10.90 14.67
N ALA A 232 15.71 11.80 14.05
CA ALA A 232 17.13 11.57 13.73
C ALA A 232 17.95 11.35 15.01
N ALA A 233 17.74 12.15 16.06
CA ALA A 233 18.43 11.97 17.34
C ALA A 233 18.09 10.63 18.02
N TYR A 234 16.81 10.23 17.99
CA TYR A 234 16.36 8.95 18.52
C TYR A 234 17.02 7.77 17.79
N LEU A 235 16.98 7.76 16.46
CA LEU A 235 17.55 6.68 15.65
C LEU A 235 19.08 6.63 15.74
N LYS A 236 19.74 7.79 15.77
CA LYS A 236 21.19 7.89 15.98
C LYS A 236 21.64 7.23 17.28
N ALA A 237 20.87 7.39 18.35
CA ALA A 237 21.21 6.79 19.65
C ALA A 237 21.11 5.26 19.67
N LEU A 238 20.44 4.67 18.69
CA LEU A 238 20.23 3.23 18.55
C LEU A 238 21.12 2.59 17.46
N GLU A 239 21.69 3.40 16.56
CA GLU A 239 22.66 2.91 15.57
C GLU A 239 24.03 2.67 16.19
N PRO A 240 24.89 1.81 15.55
CA PRO A 240 26.27 1.63 15.97
C PRO A 240 27.02 2.96 16.05
N GLU A 241 27.75 3.21 17.15
CA GLU A 241 28.46 4.47 17.37
C GLU A 241 29.50 4.76 16.27
N GLU A 242 30.13 3.72 15.75
CA GLU A 242 31.09 3.84 14.65
C GLU A 242 30.51 4.46 13.37
N TRP A 243 29.22 4.34 13.14
CA TRP A 243 28.56 4.94 11.97
C TRP A 243 28.46 6.45 12.05
N HIS A 244 28.60 6.98 13.26
CA HIS A 244 28.55 8.43 13.54
C HIS A 244 29.94 8.98 13.92
N ASN A 245 30.97 8.15 13.82
CA ASN A 245 32.35 8.53 14.10
C ASN A 245 33.01 9.04 12.81
N GLU A 246 33.48 10.29 12.81
CA GLU A 246 34.09 10.93 11.63
C GLU A 246 35.40 10.22 11.19
N GLN A 247 36.15 9.67 12.12
CA GLN A 247 37.41 8.95 11.80
C GLN A 247 37.10 7.63 11.08
N GLU A 248 36.10 6.88 11.54
CA GLU A 248 35.65 5.66 10.86
C GLU A 248 35.05 5.98 9.49
N LYS A 249 34.30 7.05 9.39
CA LYS A 249 33.79 7.54 8.09
C LYS A 249 34.91 7.87 7.12
N ALA A 250 35.96 8.53 7.60
CA ALA A 250 37.15 8.83 6.79
C ALA A 250 37.86 7.55 6.30
N ARG A 251 37.93 6.50 7.15
CA ARG A 251 38.49 5.19 6.73
C ARG A 251 37.62 4.53 5.67
N GLN A 252 36.30 4.51 5.86
CA GLN A 252 35.36 3.93 4.90
C GLN A 252 35.49 4.62 3.52
N LEU A 253 35.64 5.94 3.48
CA LEU A 253 35.72 6.72 2.26
C LEU A 253 37.12 6.77 1.64
N MET A 254 38.18 6.35 2.36
CA MET A 254 39.55 6.35 1.89
C MET A 254 39.78 5.69 0.51
N PRO A 255 39.19 4.50 0.23
CA PRO A 255 39.38 3.83 -1.06
C PRO A 255 38.90 4.65 -2.27
N TYR A 256 37.93 5.54 -2.05
CA TYR A 256 37.34 6.38 -3.10
C TYR A 256 38.18 7.62 -3.46
N LYS A 257 39.22 7.92 -2.67
CA LYS A 257 40.17 9.03 -2.91
C LYS A 257 39.47 10.36 -3.18
N LEU A 258 38.44 10.69 -2.37
CA LEU A 258 37.69 11.92 -2.53
C LEU A 258 38.60 13.15 -2.46
N PRO A 259 38.44 14.15 -3.38
CA PRO A 259 39.18 15.38 -3.28
C PRO A 259 38.92 16.09 -1.95
N ALA A 260 39.96 16.61 -1.30
CA ALA A 260 39.86 17.29 -0.01
C ALA A 260 38.80 18.43 -0.01
N LYS A 261 38.75 19.21 -1.11
CA LYS A 261 37.74 20.25 -1.28
C LYS A 261 36.30 19.73 -1.30
N LEU A 262 36.07 18.53 -1.87
CA LEU A 262 34.75 17.89 -1.86
C LEU A 262 34.39 17.45 -0.44
N VAL A 263 35.32 16.82 0.28
CA VAL A 263 35.13 16.43 1.68
C VAL A 263 34.80 17.63 2.56
N GLU A 264 35.53 18.71 2.42
CA GLU A 264 35.26 19.98 3.13
C GLU A 264 33.87 20.52 2.77
N TYR A 265 33.52 20.52 1.50
CA TYR A 265 32.23 20.98 1.01
C TYR A 265 31.06 20.15 1.58
N LEU A 266 31.19 18.82 1.61
CA LEU A 266 30.16 17.93 2.18
C LEU A 266 30.03 18.10 3.70
N LYS A 267 31.07 18.61 4.39
CA LYS A 267 31.00 18.89 5.85
C LYS A 267 30.38 20.24 6.18
N THR A 268 30.59 21.24 5.35
CA THR A 268 30.32 22.66 5.73
C THR A 268 29.58 23.44 4.65
N GLY A 269 29.54 22.97 3.42
CA GLY A 269 28.98 23.68 2.28
C GLY A 269 27.43 23.56 2.22
N PRO A 270 26.82 24.36 1.34
CA PRO A 270 25.41 24.19 1.03
C PRO A 270 25.18 22.86 0.30
N LEU A 271 24.34 21.99 0.85
CA LEU A 271 24.12 20.66 0.28
C LEU A 271 23.20 20.69 -0.95
N ARG A 272 22.45 21.77 -1.15
CA ARG A 272 21.60 21.95 -2.34
C ARG A 272 22.33 22.78 -3.38
N LEU A 273 22.50 22.20 -4.58
CA LEU A 273 23.09 22.83 -5.76
C LEU A 273 21.97 23.16 -6.75
N GLU A 274 21.96 24.40 -7.23
CA GLU A 274 20.99 24.84 -8.24
C GLU A 274 21.65 24.88 -9.63
N PHE A 275 20.93 24.36 -10.64
CA PHE A 275 21.34 24.29 -12.04
C PHE A 275 20.29 25.00 -12.93
N PRO A 276 20.16 26.33 -12.82
CA PRO A 276 19.06 27.04 -13.50
C PRO A 276 19.13 26.94 -15.03
N GLU A 277 20.29 26.70 -15.60
CA GLU A 277 20.52 26.64 -17.05
C GLU A 277 20.35 25.22 -17.63
N TRP A 278 20.19 24.17 -16.78
CA TRP A 278 20.00 22.81 -17.25
C TRP A 278 18.52 22.54 -17.55
N GLU A 279 18.25 21.87 -18.66
CA GLU A 279 16.85 21.60 -19.06
C GLU A 279 16.18 20.52 -18.22
N LEU A 280 16.93 19.47 -17.86
CA LEU A 280 16.37 18.26 -17.21
C LEU A 280 16.57 18.24 -15.69
N VAL A 281 17.66 18.82 -15.19
CA VAL A 281 17.97 18.84 -13.75
C VAL A 281 18.09 20.28 -13.31
N LYS A 282 17.21 20.74 -12.46
CA LYS A 282 17.18 22.11 -11.95
C LYS A 282 17.96 22.28 -10.65
N TRP A 283 18.06 21.22 -9.88
CA TRP A 283 18.81 21.19 -8.64
C TRP A 283 19.27 19.76 -8.31
N ALA A 284 20.25 19.64 -7.42
CA ALA A 284 20.64 18.39 -6.77
C ALA A 284 20.89 18.66 -5.29
N GLU A 285 20.47 17.75 -4.45
CA GLU A 285 20.77 17.78 -3.02
C GLU A 285 21.84 16.72 -2.72
N LEU A 286 22.88 17.11 -2.01
CA LEU A 286 23.98 16.24 -1.61
C LEU A 286 23.75 15.76 -0.18
N TYR A 287 24.16 14.54 0.12
CA TYR A 287 24.20 14.08 1.50
C TYR A 287 25.34 14.75 2.29
N PRO A 288 25.11 15.05 3.58
CA PRO A 288 26.18 15.45 4.48
C PRO A 288 27.29 14.41 4.50
N TYR A 289 28.51 14.80 4.80
CA TYR A 289 29.68 13.91 4.82
C TYR A 289 29.45 12.60 5.58
N MET A 290 28.78 12.67 6.73
CA MET A 290 28.50 11.50 7.57
C MET A 290 27.48 10.55 6.95
N ASP A 291 26.61 11.05 6.09
CA ASP A 291 25.50 10.29 5.47
C ASP A 291 25.82 9.81 4.05
N VAL A 292 27.02 10.13 3.53
CA VAL A 292 27.52 9.56 2.26
C VAL A 292 27.64 8.05 2.40
N GLN A 293 27.02 7.29 1.50
CA GLN A 293 26.94 5.83 1.58
C GLN A 293 27.59 5.15 0.39
N GLU A 294 28.04 3.92 0.61
CA GLU A 294 28.45 3.03 -0.48
C GLU A 294 27.22 2.37 -1.11
N MET A 295 27.16 2.44 -2.44
CA MET A 295 26.18 1.70 -3.23
C MET A 295 26.87 0.86 -4.30
N THR A 296 26.24 -0.21 -4.76
CA THR A 296 26.78 -1.06 -5.81
C THR A 296 25.99 -0.89 -7.11
N TRP A 297 26.66 -0.49 -8.18
CA TRP A 297 26.07 -0.44 -9.51
C TRP A 297 26.90 -1.28 -10.50
N LYS A 298 26.26 -2.20 -11.23
CA LYS A 298 26.93 -3.14 -12.13
C LYS A 298 28.14 -3.85 -11.49
N ARG A 299 28.00 -4.33 -10.24
CA ARG A 299 29.05 -4.95 -9.43
C ARG A 299 30.23 -4.03 -9.06
N LYS A 300 30.13 -2.71 -9.28
CA LYS A 300 31.11 -1.74 -8.82
C LYS A 300 30.54 -0.98 -7.64
N LYS A 301 31.36 -0.80 -6.61
CA LYS A 301 31.02 0.08 -5.48
C LYS A 301 31.11 1.52 -5.92
N LEU A 302 30.10 2.31 -5.62
CA LEU A 302 30.01 3.74 -5.86
C LEU A 302 29.58 4.42 -4.55
N LEU A 303 29.77 5.72 -4.48
CA LEU A 303 29.19 6.53 -3.40
C LEU A 303 27.85 7.11 -3.89
N SER A 304 26.84 7.09 -3.04
CA SER A 304 25.62 7.85 -3.28
C SER A 304 25.87 9.31 -2.97
N HIS A 305 25.43 10.21 -3.85
CA HIS A 305 25.70 11.64 -3.75
C HIS A 305 24.44 12.50 -3.58
N GLY A 306 23.26 11.93 -3.36
CA GLY A 306 22.04 12.68 -3.20
C GLY A 306 20.98 12.42 -4.27
N GLU A 307 19.85 13.06 -4.13
CA GLU A 307 18.70 12.93 -5.03
C GLU A 307 18.70 14.01 -6.10
N ASN A 308 18.28 13.65 -7.32
CA ASN A 308 18.04 14.55 -8.43
C ASN A 308 16.55 14.87 -8.51
N GLY A 309 16.18 16.13 -8.58
CA GLY A 309 14.84 16.63 -8.78
C GLY A 309 14.68 17.43 -10.08
#